data_c73bad801b8114ea2fba7ba7ac0641cf
#
_entry.id   c73bad801b8114ea2fba7ba7ac0641cf
#
_cell.length_a   1.000
_cell.length_b   1.000
_cell.length_c   1.000
_cell.angle_alpha   90.00
_cell.angle_beta   90.00
_cell.angle_gamma   90.00
#
_symmetry.space_group_name_H-M   'P 1'
#
loop_
_entity.id
_entity.type
_entity.pdbx_description
1 polymer ?
#
loop_
_entity_poly.entity_id
_entity_poly.type
_entity_poly.pdbx_seq_one_letter_code
_entity_poly.pdbx_strand_id
1 'polypeptide(L)'
;RARGRTTGAQVALLVGSGDNGGDALWAGAFLAGRGCAVTAITAADRFHVDGARALRRAGGRLVAGADLDGARQVLARADLVVDGLVGIGGSGGLREPAAGLLAAGVDAIVVAVDLPSGVDADTGVVAGAAVDADVTVTFGAVKPGLMLSPGRERCGTVRLVDIGLEFDQPAAVRVLEGTDVARWVREPDADAYKYSRGVAALATGSAAYPGAGLLSTAAARGLGPGMVRVLDDGTARTREIVDRFPDVVVDGTAPADQQRATAWGAGSGLAGTADQKPLVAAVLAAPVPVVLDAGALTIMAASDAVRSLVADRAARGLAVVLTPHEGEFERLWPGLLRDSDGRLAAAQAAAARSGAIVVLKGPGTVIAAADGAAFVDAEGTADLGVAGSGDVLTGLLTAVLAEAWAAGRRSIAELTEATAAAVWLHGRAGRIAA
;
A
#
# COMPACT_ATOMS: atom_id res chain seq x y z
N ARG A 1 -3.72 10.19 -26.40
CA ARG A 1 -3.89 10.76 -27.79
C ARG A 1 -3.29 12.16 -27.93
N ALA A 2 -2.21 12.48 -27.21
CA ALA A 2 -1.49 13.74 -27.37
C ALA A 2 -0.92 13.80 -28.79
N ARG A 3 -1.61 14.51 -29.66
CA ARG A 3 -1.26 14.68 -31.09
C ARG A 3 -0.05 15.61 -31.32
N GLY A 4 0.77 15.84 -30.29
CA GLY A 4 1.97 16.69 -30.42
C GLY A 4 1.68 18.17 -30.80
N ARG A 5 0.41 18.59 -30.83
CA ARG A 5 -0.01 19.96 -31.16
C ARG A 5 -0.80 20.55 -29.99
N THR A 6 -0.29 21.61 -29.38
CA THR A 6 -1.01 22.41 -28.39
C THR A 6 -2.02 23.34 -29.05
N THR A 7 -1.68 23.97 -30.18
CA THR A 7 -2.55 24.90 -30.90
C THR A 7 -3.80 24.19 -31.45
N GLY A 8 -4.96 24.68 -31.03
CA GLY A 8 -6.27 24.16 -31.43
C GLY A 8 -6.77 22.97 -30.62
N ALA A 9 -5.99 22.46 -29.64
CA ALA A 9 -6.45 21.42 -28.73
C ALA A 9 -7.64 21.89 -27.92
N GLN A 10 -8.68 21.05 -27.80
CA GLN A 10 -9.90 21.33 -27.02
C GLN A 10 -9.65 20.95 -25.56
N VAL A 11 -9.72 21.92 -24.66
CA VAL A 11 -9.53 21.72 -23.23
C VAL A 11 -10.82 22.07 -22.48
N ALA A 12 -11.35 21.11 -21.74
CA ALA A 12 -12.43 21.33 -20.81
C ALA A 12 -11.88 21.45 -19.39
N LEU A 13 -12.29 22.46 -18.64
CA LEU A 13 -12.00 22.59 -17.22
C LEU A 13 -13.28 22.30 -16.44
N LEU A 14 -13.22 21.39 -15.48
CA LEU A 14 -14.26 21.20 -14.47
C LEU A 14 -13.91 22.09 -13.28
N VAL A 15 -14.74 23.10 -12.99
CA VAL A 15 -14.40 24.17 -12.05
C VAL A 15 -15.35 24.16 -10.86
N GLY A 16 -14.80 23.92 -9.69
CA GLY A 16 -15.50 24.05 -8.40
C GLY A 16 -15.49 25.46 -7.84
N SER A 17 -16.09 25.61 -6.66
CA SER A 17 -16.25 26.91 -5.98
C SER A 17 -15.03 27.31 -5.13
N GLY A 18 -14.11 26.40 -4.84
CA GLY A 18 -12.93 26.61 -4.02
C GLY A 18 -11.66 26.96 -4.79
N ASP A 19 -10.55 26.99 -4.08
CA ASP A 19 -9.22 27.35 -4.63
C ASP A 19 -8.78 26.38 -5.73
N ASN A 20 -9.12 25.09 -5.61
CA ASN A 20 -8.84 24.08 -6.64
C ASN A 20 -9.44 24.44 -8.00
N GLY A 21 -10.70 25.00 -7.98
CA GLY A 21 -11.31 25.56 -9.18
C GLY A 21 -10.57 26.80 -9.70
N GLY A 22 -10.00 27.59 -8.78
CA GLY A 22 -9.13 28.73 -9.12
C GLY A 22 -7.88 28.27 -9.87
N ASP A 23 -7.19 27.25 -9.37
CA ASP A 23 -5.99 26.69 -9.98
C ASP A 23 -6.28 26.14 -11.38
N ALA A 24 -7.40 25.42 -11.56
CA ALA A 24 -7.84 24.97 -12.87
C ALA A 24 -8.10 26.14 -13.84
N LEU A 25 -8.71 27.23 -13.37
CA LEU A 25 -8.95 28.44 -14.19
C LEU A 25 -7.64 29.12 -14.61
N TRP A 26 -6.68 29.24 -13.70
CA TRP A 26 -5.35 29.79 -14.02
C TRP A 26 -4.59 28.90 -14.98
N ALA A 27 -4.60 27.58 -14.79
CA ALA A 27 -4.03 26.62 -15.74
C ALA A 27 -4.67 26.76 -17.11
N GLY A 28 -6.00 26.89 -17.15
CA GLY A 28 -6.75 27.11 -18.39
C GLY A 28 -6.37 28.41 -19.11
N ALA A 29 -6.19 29.51 -18.35
CA ALA A 29 -5.76 30.80 -18.91
C ALA A 29 -4.36 30.68 -19.56
N PHE A 30 -3.45 29.94 -18.92
CA PHE A 30 -2.12 29.65 -19.43
C PHE A 30 -2.17 28.78 -20.71
N LEU A 31 -3.02 27.77 -20.75
CA LEU A 31 -3.22 26.91 -21.93
C LEU A 31 -3.85 27.70 -23.09
N ALA A 32 -4.84 28.54 -22.82
CA ALA A 32 -5.47 29.41 -23.82
C ALA A 32 -4.44 30.37 -24.43
N GLY A 33 -3.55 30.97 -23.62
CA GLY A 33 -2.45 31.80 -24.08
C GLY A 33 -1.45 31.06 -24.97
N ARG A 34 -1.41 29.71 -24.91
CA ARG A 34 -0.61 28.85 -25.78
C ARG A 34 -1.38 28.33 -27.02
N GLY A 35 -2.58 28.84 -27.25
CA GLY A 35 -3.38 28.55 -28.43
C GLY A 35 -4.33 27.38 -28.31
N CYS A 36 -4.57 26.84 -27.09
CA CYS A 36 -5.63 25.87 -26.86
C CYS A 36 -7.01 26.55 -26.89
N ALA A 37 -8.04 25.83 -27.34
CA ALA A 37 -9.44 26.24 -27.22
C ALA A 37 -9.98 25.79 -25.85
N VAL A 38 -10.01 26.66 -24.87
CA VAL A 38 -10.35 26.32 -23.49
C VAL A 38 -11.78 26.73 -23.14
N THR A 39 -12.53 25.77 -22.60
CA THR A 39 -13.89 26.02 -22.06
C THR A 39 -13.98 25.52 -20.63
N ALA A 40 -14.31 26.39 -19.68
CA ALA A 40 -14.54 26.05 -18.29
C ALA A 40 -16.01 25.76 -18.04
N ILE A 41 -16.31 24.62 -17.38
CA ILE A 41 -17.64 24.20 -16.95
C ILE A 41 -17.69 24.47 -15.44
N THR A 42 -18.51 25.42 -15.00
CA THR A 42 -18.61 25.80 -13.58
C THR A 42 -19.67 24.97 -12.88
N ALA A 43 -19.27 24.14 -11.91
CA ALA A 43 -20.17 23.25 -11.14
C ALA A 43 -21.03 24.05 -10.09
N ALA A 44 -20.76 25.31 -9.89
CA ALA A 44 -21.48 26.18 -8.96
C ALA A 44 -21.58 27.63 -9.51
N ASP A 45 -22.49 28.40 -8.95
CA ASP A 45 -22.63 29.83 -9.29
C ASP A 45 -21.46 30.68 -8.77
N ARG A 46 -20.78 30.19 -7.72
CA ARG A 46 -19.58 30.82 -7.18
C ARG A 46 -18.34 30.08 -7.72
N PHE A 47 -17.37 30.83 -8.18
CA PHE A 47 -16.08 30.37 -8.63
C PHE A 47 -15.03 31.47 -8.45
N HIS A 48 -13.73 31.12 -8.60
CA HIS A 48 -12.64 32.05 -8.44
C HIS A 48 -12.67 33.17 -9.51
N VAL A 49 -13.03 34.39 -9.10
CA VAL A 49 -13.35 35.52 -9.99
C VAL A 49 -12.14 35.92 -10.84
N ASP A 50 -10.94 36.02 -10.21
CA ASP A 50 -9.75 36.48 -10.91
C ASP A 50 -9.25 35.45 -11.92
N GLY A 51 -9.31 34.14 -11.58
CA GLY A 51 -9.01 33.04 -12.51
C GLY A 51 -9.96 33.08 -13.72
N ALA A 52 -11.26 33.24 -13.49
CA ALA A 52 -12.24 33.34 -14.57
C ALA A 52 -12.00 34.56 -15.47
N ARG A 53 -11.61 35.69 -14.86
CA ARG A 53 -11.24 36.92 -15.62
C ARG A 53 -9.97 36.68 -16.45
N ALA A 54 -8.96 36.00 -15.88
CA ALA A 54 -7.73 35.65 -16.59
C ALA A 54 -8.01 34.74 -17.77
N LEU A 55 -8.84 33.68 -17.59
CA LEU A 55 -9.24 32.75 -18.64
C LEU A 55 -9.97 33.52 -19.81
N ARG A 56 -10.94 34.37 -19.49
CA ARG A 56 -11.65 35.18 -20.50
C ARG A 56 -10.72 36.12 -21.28
N ARG A 57 -9.76 36.76 -20.59
CA ARG A 57 -8.76 37.63 -21.25
C ARG A 57 -7.85 36.87 -22.19
N ALA A 58 -7.56 35.58 -21.89
CA ALA A 58 -6.79 34.69 -22.72
C ALA A 58 -7.62 34.08 -23.88
N GLY A 59 -8.90 34.39 -24.02
CA GLY A 59 -9.78 33.88 -25.08
C GLY A 59 -10.59 32.64 -24.72
N GLY A 60 -10.50 32.17 -23.47
CA GLY A 60 -11.30 31.03 -22.99
C GLY A 60 -12.75 31.38 -22.72
N ARG A 61 -13.62 30.38 -22.60
CA ARG A 61 -15.07 30.51 -22.40
C ARG A 61 -15.51 29.89 -21.09
N LEU A 62 -16.66 30.28 -20.56
CA LEU A 62 -17.33 29.66 -19.42
C LEU A 62 -18.71 29.18 -19.82
N VAL A 63 -19.07 27.98 -19.35
CA VAL A 63 -20.39 27.34 -19.50
C VAL A 63 -20.86 26.96 -18.09
N ALA A 64 -22.13 27.20 -17.77
CA ALA A 64 -22.69 26.76 -16.49
C ALA A 64 -22.88 25.22 -16.52
N GLY A 65 -22.42 24.51 -15.48
CA GLY A 65 -22.61 23.07 -15.34
C GLY A 65 -24.07 22.65 -15.15
N ALA A 66 -24.93 23.57 -14.76
CA ALA A 66 -26.40 23.39 -14.73
C ALA A 66 -26.99 23.21 -16.14
N ASP A 67 -26.34 23.73 -17.19
CA ASP A 67 -26.59 23.35 -18.58
C ASP A 67 -25.86 22.05 -18.90
N LEU A 68 -26.46 20.95 -18.48
CA LEU A 68 -25.84 19.59 -18.64
C LEU A 68 -25.61 19.23 -20.10
N ASP A 69 -26.47 19.66 -21.01
CA ASP A 69 -26.33 19.32 -22.43
C ASP A 69 -25.17 20.09 -23.07
N GLY A 70 -25.07 21.38 -22.80
CA GLY A 70 -23.91 22.18 -23.22
C GLY A 70 -22.60 21.71 -22.61
N ALA A 71 -22.61 21.38 -21.32
CA ALA A 71 -21.44 20.86 -20.63
C ALA A 71 -20.98 19.50 -21.20
N ARG A 72 -21.90 18.57 -21.44
CA ARG A 72 -21.62 17.26 -22.07
C ARG A 72 -21.06 17.40 -23.49
N GLN A 73 -21.57 18.36 -24.27
CA GLN A 73 -21.02 18.63 -25.61
C GLN A 73 -19.57 19.14 -25.55
N VAL A 74 -19.23 19.93 -24.53
CA VAL A 74 -17.84 20.39 -24.29
C VAL A 74 -16.96 19.19 -23.94
N LEU A 75 -17.39 18.34 -23.00
CA LEU A 75 -16.65 17.15 -22.58
C LEU A 75 -16.45 16.16 -23.74
N ALA A 76 -17.48 15.90 -24.54
CA ALA A 76 -17.42 14.96 -25.67
C ALA A 76 -16.43 15.38 -26.78
N ARG A 77 -16.06 16.67 -26.83
CA ARG A 77 -15.11 17.22 -27.82
C ARG A 77 -13.72 17.46 -27.24
N ALA A 78 -13.55 17.29 -25.92
CA ALA A 78 -12.29 17.58 -25.25
C ALA A 78 -11.19 16.59 -25.64
N ASP A 79 -9.99 17.11 -25.91
CA ASP A 79 -8.75 16.34 -25.99
C ASP A 79 -8.13 16.17 -24.61
N LEU A 80 -8.42 17.13 -23.67
CA LEU A 80 -7.95 17.17 -22.31
C LEU A 80 -9.07 17.69 -21.40
N VAL A 81 -9.27 17.01 -20.28
CA VAL A 81 -10.09 17.49 -19.16
C VAL A 81 -9.19 17.80 -17.97
N VAL A 82 -9.38 18.98 -17.38
CA VAL A 82 -8.71 19.37 -16.13
C VAL A 82 -9.76 19.36 -15.03
N ASP A 83 -9.61 18.47 -14.06
CA ASP A 83 -10.48 18.38 -12.90
C ASP A 83 -9.99 19.30 -11.78
N GLY A 84 -10.75 20.34 -11.51
CA GLY A 84 -10.58 21.27 -10.40
C GLY A 84 -11.88 21.46 -9.63
N LEU A 85 -12.75 20.43 -9.55
CA LEU A 85 -14.03 20.53 -8.84
C LEU A 85 -13.84 20.66 -7.34
N VAL A 86 -13.05 19.73 -6.74
CA VAL A 86 -12.86 19.64 -5.29
C VAL A 86 -11.41 19.29 -4.99
N GLY A 87 -10.76 20.05 -4.10
CA GLY A 87 -9.44 19.77 -3.54
C GLY A 87 -9.53 19.18 -2.12
N ILE A 88 -8.46 19.34 -1.31
CA ILE A 88 -8.33 18.79 0.06
C ILE A 88 -9.44 19.21 1.03
N GLY A 89 -10.16 20.29 0.77
CA GLY A 89 -11.28 20.75 1.60
C GLY A 89 -12.61 20.01 1.33
N GLY A 90 -12.63 19.03 0.43
CA GLY A 90 -13.81 18.26 0.10
C GLY A 90 -13.99 17.06 1.01
N SER A 91 -15.24 16.73 1.33
CA SER A 91 -15.59 15.50 2.03
C SER A 91 -16.87 14.89 1.45
N GLY A 92 -16.94 13.56 1.42
CA GLY A 92 -18.06 12.83 0.84
C GLY A 92 -18.01 12.79 -0.69
N GLY A 93 -19.05 12.20 -1.30
CA GLY A 93 -19.15 12.07 -2.76
C GLY A 93 -19.47 13.40 -3.45
N LEU A 94 -19.20 13.45 -4.74
CA LEU A 94 -19.54 14.61 -5.59
C LEU A 94 -21.08 14.82 -5.63
N ARG A 95 -21.48 16.08 -5.55
CA ARG A 95 -22.88 16.51 -5.62
C ARG A 95 -23.21 16.93 -7.06
N GLU A 96 -24.52 17.02 -7.35
CA GLU A 96 -24.96 17.63 -8.62
C GLU A 96 -24.57 19.13 -8.69
N PRO A 97 -24.25 19.64 -9.89
CA PRO A 97 -24.27 18.98 -11.21
C PRO A 97 -23.02 18.16 -11.53
N ALA A 98 -21.96 18.20 -10.70
CA ALA A 98 -20.68 17.55 -10.97
C ALA A 98 -20.81 16.02 -11.13
N ALA A 99 -21.60 15.36 -10.28
CA ALA A 99 -21.85 13.92 -10.38
C ALA A 99 -22.51 13.55 -11.72
N GLY A 100 -23.50 14.32 -12.18
CA GLY A 100 -24.16 14.09 -13.46
C GLY A 100 -23.29 14.37 -14.69
N LEU A 101 -22.29 15.23 -14.58
CA LEU A 101 -21.31 15.47 -15.65
C LEU A 101 -20.40 14.28 -15.87
N LEU A 102 -19.97 13.62 -14.79
CA LEU A 102 -19.08 12.46 -14.84
C LEU A 102 -19.80 11.17 -15.27
N ALA A 103 -21.11 11.07 -15.03
CA ALA A 103 -21.90 9.87 -15.39
C ALA A 103 -21.90 9.55 -16.89
N ALA A 104 -21.63 10.51 -17.75
CA ALA A 104 -21.55 10.32 -19.20
C ALA A 104 -20.25 9.69 -19.70
N GLY A 105 -19.27 9.54 -18.81
CA GLY A 105 -17.91 9.13 -19.19
C GLY A 105 -17.15 10.24 -19.92
N VAL A 106 -15.83 10.17 -19.88
CA VAL A 106 -14.94 11.13 -20.56
C VAL A 106 -13.96 10.34 -21.42
N ASP A 107 -14.01 10.52 -22.76
CA ASP A 107 -13.04 9.92 -23.69
C ASP A 107 -11.93 10.94 -24.03
N ALA A 108 -11.26 11.43 -22.99
CA ALA A 108 -10.14 12.37 -23.09
C ALA A 108 -9.12 12.07 -21.99
N ILE A 109 -7.92 12.61 -22.13
CA ILE A 109 -6.95 12.60 -21.02
C ILE A 109 -7.50 13.44 -19.87
N VAL A 110 -7.52 12.89 -18.65
CA VAL A 110 -8.00 13.59 -17.46
C VAL A 110 -6.81 13.91 -16.56
N VAL A 111 -6.64 15.19 -16.24
CA VAL A 111 -5.64 15.68 -15.28
C VAL A 111 -6.37 16.24 -14.07
N ALA A 112 -6.18 15.60 -12.92
CA ALA A 112 -6.71 16.10 -11.66
C ALA A 112 -5.75 17.13 -11.02
N VAL A 113 -6.32 18.22 -10.54
CA VAL A 113 -5.62 19.25 -9.76
C VAL A 113 -5.70 18.88 -8.30
N ASP A 114 -4.56 18.67 -7.68
CA ASP A 114 -4.30 18.27 -6.31
C ASP A 114 -4.73 16.82 -5.97
N LEU A 115 -5.97 16.46 -6.22
CA LEU A 115 -6.50 15.09 -6.10
C LEU A 115 -7.73 14.91 -7.01
N PRO A 116 -8.05 13.68 -7.44
CA PRO A 116 -9.25 13.42 -8.19
C PRO A 116 -10.47 13.77 -7.35
N SER A 117 -11.35 14.59 -7.92
CA SER A 117 -12.54 15.04 -7.19
C SER A 117 -13.45 13.88 -6.82
N GLY A 118 -13.87 13.81 -5.55
CA GLY A 118 -14.64 12.69 -4.98
C GLY A 118 -13.79 11.68 -4.23
N VAL A 119 -12.46 11.81 -4.24
CA VAL A 119 -11.52 11.06 -3.39
C VAL A 119 -11.28 11.86 -2.12
N ASP A 120 -11.38 11.21 -0.97
CA ASP A 120 -11.03 11.83 0.31
C ASP A 120 -9.49 11.88 0.47
N ALA A 121 -8.98 13.07 0.80
CA ALA A 121 -7.55 13.36 0.82
C ALA A 121 -6.77 12.57 1.88
N ASP A 122 -7.39 12.30 3.02
CA ASP A 122 -6.74 11.66 4.17
C ASP A 122 -6.89 10.14 4.17
N THR A 123 -8.03 9.64 3.71
CA THR A 123 -8.42 8.23 3.83
C THR A 123 -8.42 7.45 2.52
N GLY A 124 -8.49 8.14 1.38
CA GLY A 124 -8.69 7.53 0.06
C GLY A 124 -10.11 6.97 -0.16
N VAL A 125 -11.03 7.21 0.76
CA VAL A 125 -12.41 6.76 0.62
C VAL A 125 -13.07 7.45 -0.57
N VAL A 126 -13.85 6.71 -1.34
CA VAL A 126 -14.69 7.18 -2.44
C VAL A 126 -16.15 6.92 -2.07
N ALA A 127 -16.82 7.95 -1.54
CA ALA A 127 -18.16 7.81 -1.00
C ALA A 127 -19.28 7.87 -2.06
N GLY A 128 -18.95 8.11 -3.33
CA GLY A 128 -19.92 8.23 -4.42
C GLY A 128 -19.24 8.37 -5.78
N ALA A 129 -19.75 9.26 -6.64
CA ALA A 129 -19.08 9.56 -7.89
C ALA A 129 -17.73 10.24 -7.63
N ALA A 130 -16.72 9.81 -8.38
CA ALA A 130 -15.38 10.39 -8.36
C ALA A 130 -14.80 10.43 -9.76
N VAL A 131 -13.83 11.31 -9.98
CA VAL A 131 -13.08 11.41 -11.22
C VAL A 131 -12.08 10.27 -11.31
N ASP A 132 -11.97 9.66 -12.50
CA ASP A 132 -10.86 8.78 -12.88
C ASP A 132 -9.83 9.62 -13.64
N ALA A 133 -8.68 9.90 -13.02
CA ALA A 133 -7.62 10.69 -13.62
C ALA A 133 -6.55 9.80 -14.27
N ASP A 134 -6.01 10.22 -15.40
CA ASP A 134 -4.79 9.63 -15.99
C ASP A 134 -3.55 10.16 -15.28
N VAL A 135 -3.61 11.42 -14.83
CA VAL A 135 -2.54 12.10 -14.10
C VAL A 135 -3.14 12.94 -12.98
N THR A 136 -2.58 12.82 -11.79
CA THR A 136 -2.89 13.74 -10.68
C THR A 136 -1.66 14.59 -10.39
N VAL A 137 -1.82 15.92 -10.45
CA VAL A 137 -0.77 16.88 -10.09
C VAL A 137 -1.08 17.40 -8.69
N THR A 138 -0.30 16.98 -7.70
CA THR A 138 -0.49 17.35 -6.29
C THR A 138 0.61 18.29 -5.81
N PHE A 139 0.34 19.13 -4.83
CA PHE A 139 1.21 20.23 -4.42
C PHE A 139 1.68 20.10 -2.98
N GLY A 140 2.95 20.43 -2.73
CA GLY A 140 3.59 20.46 -1.43
C GLY A 140 3.87 19.08 -0.86
N ALA A 141 2.85 18.26 -0.60
CA ALA A 141 2.98 16.88 -0.14
C ALA A 141 2.02 15.94 -0.87
N VAL A 142 2.38 14.67 -0.97
CA VAL A 142 1.47 13.62 -1.43
C VAL A 142 0.47 13.35 -0.30
N LYS A 143 -0.82 13.46 -0.60
CA LYS A 143 -1.90 13.20 0.36
C LYS A 143 -2.05 11.69 0.55
N PRO A 144 -2.34 11.20 1.77
CA PRO A 144 -2.56 9.77 2.02
C PRO A 144 -3.59 9.13 1.06
N GLY A 145 -4.67 9.82 0.77
CA GLY A 145 -5.74 9.35 -0.11
C GLY A 145 -5.31 9.07 -1.55
N LEU A 146 -4.19 9.65 -2.02
CA LEU A 146 -3.61 9.34 -3.32
C LEU A 146 -2.86 8.00 -3.35
N MET A 147 -2.56 7.44 -2.18
CA MET A 147 -1.80 6.20 -2.00
C MET A 147 -2.66 5.06 -1.46
N LEU A 148 -3.80 5.39 -0.85
CA LEU A 148 -4.72 4.45 -0.22
C LEU A 148 -5.87 4.08 -1.16
N SER A 149 -6.19 2.78 -1.22
CA SER A 149 -7.36 2.27 -1.95
C SER A 149 -8.68 2.59 -1.23
N PRO A 150 -9.77 2.92 -1.96
CA PRO A 150 -9.93 2.91 -3.42
C PRO A 150 -9.52 4.21 -4.13
N GLY A 151 -9.09 5.25 -3.42
CA GLY A 151 -8.69 6.53 -4.00
C GLY A 151 -7.49 6.42 -4.96
N ARG A 152 -6.52 5.59 -4.59
CA ARG A 152 -5.32 5.33 -5.41
C ARG A 152 -5.64 4.91 -6.85
N GLU A 153 -6.64 4.07 -7.03
CA GLU A 153 -7.06 3.57 -8.35
C GLU A 153 -7.65 4.66 -9.24
N ARG A 154 -8.03 5.81 -8.64
CA ARG A 154 -8.57 6.97 -9.34
C ARG A 154 -7.51 7.99 -9.75
N CYS A 155 -6.27 7.85 -9.23
CA CYS A 155 -5.27 8.92 -9.32
C CYS A 155 -4.42 8.87 -10.60
N GLY A 156 -4.38 7.74 -11.30
CA GLY A 156 -3.43 7.54 -12.40
C GLY A 156 -1.98 7.78 -11.96
N THR A 157 -1.21 8.48 -12.76
CA THR A 157 0.18 8.84 -12.41
C THR A 157 0.20 10.08 -11.51
N VAL A 158 0.60 9.91 -10.25
CA VAL A 158 0.75 11.03 -9.29
C VAL A 158 2.05 11.78 -9.57
N ARG A 159 1.95 13.11 -9.66
CA ARG A 159 3.06 14.05 -9.85
C ARG A 159 3.06 15.07 -8.72
N LEU A 160 4.05 15.01 -7.84
CA LEU A 160 4.26 16.01 -6.79
C LEU A 160 4.98 17.23 -7.37
N VAL A 161 4.43 18.41 -7.09
CA VAL A 161 5.06 19.70 -7.36
C VAL A 161 5.44 20.33 -6.02
N ASP A 162 6.72 20.54 -5.81
CA ASP A 162 7.22 21.30 -4.68
C ASP A 162 6.85 22.79 -4.85
N ILE A 163 6.15 23.31 -3.86
CA ILE A 163 5.74 24.73 -3.79
C ILE A 163 6.41 25.47 -2.63
N GLY A 164 7.47 24.90 -2.06
CA GLY A 164 8.26 25.52 -0.98
C GLY A 164 7.58 25.46 0.38
N LEU A 165 6.67 24.51 0.63
CA LEU A 165 6.08 24.30 1.96
C LEU A 165 7.05 23.48 2.84
N GLU A 166 7.26 23.96 4.06
CA GLU A 166 7.95 23.22 5.12
C GLU A 166 6.90 22.65 6.08
N PHE A 167 7.08 21.40 6.50
CA PHE A 167 6.16 20.69 7.39
C PHE A 167 6.84 20.40 8.72
N ASP A 168 6.33 20.98 9.80
CA ASP A 168 6.81 20.74 11.17
C ASP A 168 6.32 19.42 11.78
N GLN A 169 5.29 18.82 11.19
CA GLN A 169 4.69 17.58 11.67
C GLN A 169 5.27 16.37 10.91
N PRO A 170 5.51 15.24 11.61
CA PRO A 170 5.87 14.01 10.92
C PRO A 170 4.74 13.57 9.99
N ALA A 171 5.11 12.90 8.88
CA ALA A 171 4.13 12.36 7.96
C ALA A 171 3.22 11.34 8.66
N ALA A 172 1.91 11.44 8.43
CA ALA A 172 0.92 10.50 8.96
C ALA A 172 1.13 9.07 8.41
N VAL A 173 1.64 8.98 7.19
CA VAL A 173 2.01 7.74 6.53
C VAL A 173 3.22 7.98 5.62
N ARG A 174 4.09 6.98 5.49
CA ARG A 174 5.29 7.03 4.65
C ARG A 174 5.17 6.07 3.47
N VAL A 175 5.79 6.43 2.36
CA VAL A 175 6.00 5.55 1.21
C VAL A 175 7.50 5.36 1.05
N LEU A 176 7.95 4.11 0.90
CA LEU A 176 9.36 3.83 0.65
C LEU A 176 9.67 3.93 -0.84
N GLU A 177 10.84 4.46 -1.15
CA GLU A 177 11.44 4.42 -2.47
C GLU A 177 12.60 3.39 -2.51
N GLY A 178 13.09 3.06 -3.70
CA GLY A 178 14.17 2.09 -3.86
C GLY A 178 15.43 2.42 -3.06
N THR A 179 15.75 3.71 -2.87
CA THR A 179 16.88 4.18 -2.04
C THR A 179 16.68 3.90 -0.55
N ASP A 180 15.43 3.92 -0.07
CA ASP A 180 15.10 3.56 1.31
C ASP A 180 15.22 2.06 1.52
N VAL A 181 14.72 1.28 0.56
CA VAL A 181 14.74 -0.19 0.59
C VAL A 181 16.16 -0.73 0.53
N ALA A 182 17.07 -0.09 -0.22
CA ALA A 182 18.48 -0.49 -0.33
C ALA A 182 19.21 -0.56 1.03
N ARG A 183 18.72 0.14 2.07
CA ARG A 183 19.27 0.06 3.42
C ARG A 183 18.95 -1.27 4.13
N TRP A 184 17.96 -1.99 3.65
CA TRP A 184 17.45 -3.24 4.22
C TRP A 184 17.87 -4.48 3.42
N VAL A 185 18.41 -4.29 2.20
CA VAL A 185 18.97 -5.35 1.34
C VAL A 185 20.43 -4.98 1.09
N ARG A 186 21.28 -5.35 2.04
CA ARG A 186 22.69 -4.94 2.03
C ARG A 186 23.56 -5.98 1.31
N GLU A 187 24.53 -5.48 0.55
CA GLU A 187 25.64 -6.35 0.12
C GLU A 187 26.40 -6.83 1.36
N PRO A 188 26.83 -8.11 1.37
CA PRO A 188 27.62 -8.64 2.47
C PRO A 188 28.94 -7.91 2.61
N ASP A 189 29.33 -7.61 3.85
CA ASP A 189 30.68 -7.14 4.15
C ASP A 189 31.73 -8.22 3.79
N ALA A 190 32.97 -7.82 3.53
CA ALA A 190 34.03 -8.73 3.08
C ALA A 190 34.36 -9.85 4.07
N ASP A 191 34.08 -9.64 5.36
CA ASP A 191 34.26 -10.58 6.46
C ASP A 191 32.94 -11.26 6.90
N ALA A 192 31.88 -11.05 6.13
CA ALA A 192 30.58 -11.64 6.44
C ALA A 192 30.62 -13.19 6.40
N TYR A 193 29.95 -13.79 7.37
CA TYR A 193 29.78 -15.24 7.42
C TYR A 193 28.31 -15.61 7.71
N LYS A 194 27.95 -16.86 7.54
CA LYS A 194 26.56 -17.33 7.53
C LYS A 194 25.69 -16.90 8.73
N TYR A 195 26.27 -16.67 9.89
CA TYR A 195 25.48 -16.22 11.07
C TYR A 195 25.45 -14.70 11.22
N SER A 196 26.42 -13.96 10.70
CA SER A 196 26.39 -12.49 10.72
C SER A 196 25.37 -11.91 9.76
N ARG A 197 24.97 -12.68 8.72
CA ARG A 197 23.97 -12.31 7.71
C ARG A 197 22.55 -12.71 8.07
N GLY A 198 22.33 -13.28 9.26
CA GLY A 198 21.02 -13.71 9.72
C GLY A 198 20.63 -15.12 9.30
N VAL A 199 19.77 -15.72 10.10
CA VAL A 199 19.22 -17.07 9.90
C VAL A 199 17.69 -16.95 9.88
N ALA A 200 17.11 -17.09 8.70
CA ALA A 200 15.66 -17.11 8.50
C ALA A 200 15.13 -18.54 8.75
N ALA A 201 14.29 -18.70 9.76
CA ALA A 201 13.67 -19.97 10.10
C ALA A 201 12.20 -20.01 9.70
N LEU A 202 11.74 -21.09 9.09
CA LEU A 202 10.40 -21.22 8.52
C LEU A 202 9.67 -22.43 9.11
N ALA A 203 8.47 -22.21 9.60
CA ALA A 203 7.46 -23.19 9.97
C ALA A 203 6.26 -23.05 9.01
N THR A 204 6.49 -23.30 7.73
CA THR A 204 5.57 -23.08 6.62
C THR A 204 5.37 -24.32 5.76
N GLY A 205 4.22 -24.44 5.10
CA GLY A 205 3.82 -25.61 4.37
C GLY A 205 3.33 -26.74 5.28
N SER A 206 2.66 -27.69 4.68
CA SER A 206 2.20 -28.94 5.31
C SER A 206 2.04 -30.01 4.24
N ALA A 207 1.69 -31.23 4.64
CA ALA A 207 1.35 -32.29 3.69
C ALA A 207 0.17 -31.90 2.76
N ALA A 208 -0.78 -31.11 3.26
CA ALA A 208 -1.93 -30.64 2.47
C ALA A 208 -1.56 -29.47 1.52
N TYR A 209 -0.58 -28.64 1.91
CA TYR A 209 -0.18 -27.44 1.18
C TYR A 209 1.36 -27.36 1.06
N PRO A 210 2.02 -28.34 0.39
CA PRO A 210 3.49 -28.39 0.31
C PRO A 210 4.08 -27.20 -0.46
N GLY A 211 3.35 -26.67 -1.47
CA GLY A 211 3.76 -25.52 -2.28
C GLY A 211 4.02 -24.26 -1.47
N ALA A 212 3.27 -24.01 -0.40
CA ALA A 212 3.48 -22.86 0.47
C ALA A 212 4.87 -22.87 1.13
N GLY A 213 5.33 -24.07 1.57
CA GLY A 213 6.68 -24.28 2.09
C GLY A 213 7.77 -24.01 1.05
N LEU A 214 7.56 -24.44 -0.20
CA LEU A 214 8.48 -24.20 -1.31
C LEU A 214 8.56 -22.71 -1.66
N LEU A 215 7.42 -22.03 -1.77
CA LEU A 215 7.35 -20.60 -2.14
C LEU A 215 8.00 -19.72 -1.07
N SER A 216 7.67 -19.93 0.21
CA SER A 216 8.28 -19.16 1.30
C SER A 216 9.77 -19.42 1.43
N THR A 217 10.22 -20.66 1.23
CA THR A 217 11.65 -21.02 1.23
C THR A 217 12.39 -20.38 0.04
N ALA A 218 11.81 -20.43 -1.15
CA ALA A 218 12.38 -19.81 -2.35
C ALA A 218 12.55 -18.29 -2.17
N ALA A 219 11.52 -17.64 -1.64
CA ALA A 219 11.50 -16.19 -1.41
C ALA A 219 12.53 -15.79 -0.33
N ALA A 220 12.57 -16.49 0.80
CA ALA A 220 13.55 -16.22 1.84
C ALA A 220 14.98 -16.39 1.32
N ARG A 221 15.25 -17.47 0.58
CA ARG A 221 16.54 -17.76 -0.03
C ARG A 221 16.93 -16.69 -1.07
N GLY A 222 15.96 -16.20 -1.84
CA GLY A 222 16.19 -15.21 -2.89
C GLY A 222 16.75 -13.87 -2.39
N LEU A 223 16.48 -13.49 -1.14
CA LEU A 223 17.09 -12.31 -0.50
C LEU A 223 18.52 -12.56 -0.02
N GLY A 224 18.93 -13.82 0.16
CA GLY A 224 20.29 -14.19 0.47
C GLY A 224 20.71 -13.98 1.94
N PRO A 225 19.85 -14.28 2.94
CA PRO A 225 20.32 -14.36 4.31
C PRO A 225 21.43 -15.40 4.43
N GLY A 226 22.20 -15.34 5.50
CA GLY A 226 23.32 -16.26 5.68
C GLY A 226 22.90 -17.74 5.75
N MET A 227 21.65 -18.03 6.11
CA MET A 227 21.06 -19.35 6.14
C MET A 227 19.54 -19.30 6.11
N VAL A 228 18.93 -20.20 5.38
CA VAL A 228 17.50 -20.52 5.50
C VAL A 228 17.36 -21.88 6.16
N ARG A 229 16.52 -21.96 7.19
CA ARG A 229 16.20 -23.19 7.91
C ARG A 229 14.71 -23.46 7.83
N VAL A 230 14.34 -24.71 7.67
CA VAL A 230 12.95 -25.15 7.63
C VAL A 230 12.77 -26.24 8.68
N LEU A 231 11.69 -26.16 9.46
CA LEU A 231 11.36 -27.24 10.39
C LEU A 231 11.01 -28.51 9.62
N ASP A 232 11.59 -29.62 10.05
CA ASP A 232 11.24 -30.94 9.55
C ASP A 232 9.91 -31.40 10.18
N ASP A 233 8.88 -31.56 9.36
CA ASP A 233 7.59 -32.09 9.77
C ASP A 233 7.44 -33.59 9.47
N GLY A 234 8.51 -34.24 9.02
CA GLY A 234 8.56 -35.66 8.67
C GLY A 234 7.77 -36.02 7.39
N THR A 235 7.31 -35.02 6.63
CA THR A 235 6.53 -35.23 5.40
C THR A 235 7.42 -35.23 4.14
N ALA A 236 6.84 -35.59 2.99
CA ALA A 236 7.51 -35.51 1.69
C ALA A 236 7.91 -34.08 1.32
N ARG A 237 7.22 -33.04 1.87
CA ARG A 237 7.51 -31.62 1.66
C ARG A 237 8.96 -31.27 1.99
N THR A 238 9.49 -31.74 3.11
CA THR A 238 10.87 -31.45 3.51
C THR A 238 11.89 -32.01 2.55
N ARG A 239 11.63 -33.18 1.98
CA ARG A 239 12.47 -33.76 0.93
C ARG A 239 12.42 -32.95 -0.36
N GLU A 240 11.23 -32.52 -0.79
CA GLU A 240 11.06 -31.67 -1.97
C GLU A 240 11.79 -30.32 -1.83
N ILE A 241 11.81 -29.75 -0.62
CA ILE A 241 12.58 -28.52 -0.33
C ILE A 241 14.08 -28.75 -0.52
N VAL A 242 14.63 -29.85 0.04
CA VAL A 242 16.07 -30.17 -0.08
C VAL A 242 16.43 -30.50 -1.52
N ASP A 243 15.59 -31.24 -2.23
CA ASP A 243 15.82 -31.57 -3.65
C ASP A 243 15.85 -30.32 -4.54
N ARG A 244 15.01 -29.34 -4.23
CA ARG A 244 14.91 -28.08 -4.98
C ARG A 244 15.97 -27.06 -4.56
N PHE A 245 16.30 -27.03 -3.25
CA PHE A 245 17.17 -26.04 -2.62
C PHE A 245 18.16 -26.75 -1.68
N PRO A 246 19.24 -27.36 -2.21
CA PRO A 246 20.17 -28.15 -1.42
C PRO A 246 21.02 -27.35 -0.42
N ASP A 247 20.99 -26.02 -0.50
CA ASP A 247 21.62 -25.09 0.44
C ASP A 247 20.73 -24.74 1.64
N VAL A 248 19.47 -25.17 1.64
CA VAL A 248 18.53 -25.00 2.77
C VAL A 248 18.74 -26.10 3.80
N VAL A 249 18.80 -25.70 5.07
CA VAL A 249 18.93 -26.65 6.17
C VAL A 249 17.54 -27.06 6.64
N VAL A 250 17.24 -28.34 6.53
CA VAL A 250 16.03 -28.95 7.08
C VAL A 250 16.43 -29.77 8.30
N ASP A 251 16.10 -29.28 9.47
CA ASP A 251 16.43 -29.95 10.73
C ASP A 251 15.54 -29.49 11.89
N GLY A 252 15.48 -30.32 12.92
CA GLY A 252 14.72 -30.05 14.12
C GLY A 252 13.22 -30.15 13.90
N THR A 253 12.51 -30.72 14.84
CA THR A 253 11.05 -30.88 14.80
C THR A 253 10.30 -29.82 15.60
N ALA A 254 11.04 -29.00 16.37
CA ALA A 254 10.50 -27.93 17.19
C ALA A 254 11.31 -26.63 17.05
N PRO A 255 10.67 -25.46 17.20
CA PRO A 255 11.37 -24.16 17.15
C PRO A 255 12.51 -24.04 18.16
N ALA A 256 12.40 -24.69 19.32
CA ALA A 256 13.45 -24.71 20.35
C ALA A 256 14.76 -25.34 19.88
N ASP A 257 14.73 -26.25 18.90
CA ASP A 257 15.91 -26.89 18.32
C ASP A 257 16.73 -25.92 17.47
N GLN A 258 16.12 -24.81 17.01
CA GLN A 258 16.74 -23.84 16.12
C GLN A 258 17.23 -22.59 16.86
N GLN A 259 18.09 -22.77 17.84
CA GLN A 259 18.60 -21.70 18.74
C GLN A 259 19.33 -20.54 18.05
N ARG A 260 19.73 -20.71 16.77
CA ARG A 260 20.44 -19.69 15.99
C ARG A 260 19.54 -18.93 15.01
N ALA A 261 18.23 -19.20 15.01
CA ALA A 261 17.29 -18.41 14.23
C ALA A 261 17.32 -16.94 14.68
N THR A 262 17.34 -16.02 13.73
CA THR A 262 17.30 -14.58 13.97
C THR A 262 15.97 -13.96 13.56
N ALA A 263 15.11 -14.70 12.85
CA ALA A 263 13.67 -14.43 12.68
C ALA A 263 12.93 -15.74 12.35
N TRP A 264 11.63 -15.76 12.66
CA TRP A 264 10.73 -16.87 12.34
C TRP A 264 9.58 -16.41 11.42
N GLY A 265 9.28 -17.24 10.42
CA GLY A 265 8.04 -17.15 9.65
C GLY A 265 7.19 -18.39 9.85
N ALA A 266 5.91 -18.23 10.16
CA ALA A 266 5.00 -19.34 10.41
C ALA A 266 3.59 -19.08 9.88
N GLY A 267 2.92 -20.15 9.47
CA GLY A 267 1.49 -20.11 9.17
C GLY A 267 1.11 -20.36 7.72
N SER A 268 1.89 -19.85 6.78
CA SER A 268 1.70 -20.13 5.35
C SER A 268 1.65 -21.65 5.11
N GLY A 269 0.55 -22.13 4.51
CA GLY A 269 0.32 -23.57 4.27
C GLY A 269 -0.03 -24.39 5.50
N LEU A 270 -0.25 -23.80 6.68
CA LEU A 270 -0.89 -24.46 7.81
C LEU A 270 -2.41 -24.44 7.63
N ALA A 271 -3.10 -25.51 8.06
CA ALA A 271 -4.57 -25.61 7.97
C ALA A 271 -5.30 -24.71 8.98
N GLY A 272 -4.61 -24.16 9.97
CA GLY A 272 -5.22 -23.34 11.01
C GLY A 272 -6.00 -24.12 12.07
N THR A 273 -5.71 -25.40 12.24
CA THR A 273 -6.37 -26.31 13.15
C THR A 273 -5.81 -26.26 14.57
N ALA A 274 -6.57 -26.70 15.55
CA ALA A 274 -6.22 -26.59 16.96
C ALA A 274 -4.95 -27.40 17.34
N ASP A 275 -4.67 -28.50 16.67
CA ASP A 275 -3.47 -29.33 16.84
C ASP A 275 -2.18 -28.60 16.42
N GLN A 276 -2.27 -27.58 15.57
CA GLN A 276 -1.13 -26.74 15.14
C GLN A 276 -0.84 -25.58 16.12
N LYS A 277 -1.73 -25.33 17.09
CA LYS A 277 -1.55 -24.30 18.12
C LYS A 277 -0.23 -24.42 18.90
N PRO A 278 0.23 -25.61 19.33
CA PRO A 278 1.52 -25.76 20.01
C PRO A 278 2.70 -25.29 19.17
N LEU A 279 2.69 -25.53 17.86
CA LEU A 279 3.72 -25.02 16.94
C LEU A 279 3.76 -23.50 16.91
N VAL A 280 2.61 -22.85 16.73
CA VAL A 280 2.52 -21.37 16.71
C VAL A 280 2.97 -20.79 18.06
N ALA A 281 2.56 -21.40 19.17
CA ALA A 281 2.99 -20.97 20.51
C ALA A 281 4.52 -21.13 20.70
N ALA A 282 5.10 -22.21 20.20
CA ALA A 282 6.54 -22.45 20.29
C ALA A 282 7.34 -21.45 19.42
N VAL A 283 6.85 -21.11 18.23
CA VAL A 283 7.44 -20.02 17.40
C VAL A 283 7.37 -18.68 18.14
N LEU A 284 6.23 -18.37 18.77
CA LEU A 284 6.08 -17.14 19.55
C LEU A 284 6.95 -17.13 20.83
N ALA A 285 7.42 -18.25 21.32
CA ALA A 285 8.34 -18.31 22.45
C ALA A 285 9.79 -17.89 22.09
N ALA A 286 10.16 -17.91 20.80
CA ALA A 286 11.50 -17.55 20.34
C ALA A 286 11.81 -16.06 20.61
N PRO A 287 13.01 -15.69 21.12
CA PRO A 287 13.37 -14.33 21.49
C PRO A 287 13.84 -13.47 20.29
N VAL A 288 13.22 -13.66 19.13
CA VAL A 288 13.55 -13.01 17.85
C VAL A 288 12.28 -12.55 17.15
N PRO A 289 12.31 -11.68 16.12
CA PRO A 289 11.12 -11.30 15.36
C PRO A 289 10.36 -12.50 14.80
N VAL A 290 9.03 -12.41 14.77
CA VAL A 290 8.13 -13.47 14.28
C VAL A 290 7.16 -12.90 13.27
N VAL A 291 7.01 -13.57 12.13
CA VAL A 291 5.98 -13.32 11.12
C VAL A 291 4.90 -14.40 11.23
N LEU A 292 3.63 -14.00 11.36
CA LEU A 292 2.47 -14.90 11.34
C LEU A 292 1.57 -14.57 10.14
N ASP A 293 1.28 -15.60 9.35
CA ASP A 293 0.41 -15.50 8.17
C ASP A 293 -0.62 -16.65 8.15
N ALA A 294 -1.65 -16.53 7.35
CA ALA A 294 -2.59 -17.59 6.97
C ALA A 294 -3.10 -18.43 8.17
N GLY A 295 -2.74 -19.73 8.22
CA GLY A 295 -3.19 -20.64 9.27
C GLY A 295 -2.81 -20.20 10.68
N ALA A 296 -1.67 -19.53 10.88
CA ALA A 296 -1.29 -19.00 12.19
C ALA A 296 -2.20 -17.84 12.61
N LEU A 297 -2.65 -16.99 11.67
CA LEU A 297 -3.65 -15.95 11.94
C LEU A 297 -5.02 -16.55 12.29
N THR A 298 -5.40 -17.64 11.62
CA THR A 298 -6.64 -18.39 11.95
C THR A 298 -6.58 -18.95 13.37
N ILE A 299 -5.45 -19.53 13.78
CA ILE A 299 -5.23 -20.04 15.14
C ILE A 299 -5.28 -18.88 16.15
N MET A 300 -4.66 -17.75 15.84
CA MET A 300 -4.68 -16.55 16.69
C MET A 300 -6.12 -16.03 16.87
N ALA A 301 -6.90 -15.96 15.79
CA ALA A 301 -8.30 -15.53 15.85
C ALA A 301 -9.15 -16.41 16.75
N ALA A 302 -8.87 -17.71 16.81
CA ALA A 302 -9.61 -18.71 17.58
C ALA A 302 -9.06 -18.94 19.00
N SER A 303 -7.96 -18.27 19.44
CA SER A 303 -7.26 -18.58 20.67
C SER A 303 -6.79 -17.35 21.45
N ASP A 304 -7.45 -17.07 22.58
CA ASP A 304 -7.04 -16.03 23.53
C ASP A 304 -5.59 -16.24 24.02
N ALA A 305 -5.20 -17.49 24.25
CA ALA A 305 -3.83 -17.80 24.70
C ALA A 305 -2.78 -17.39 23.64
N VAL A 306 -3.07 -17.55 22.34
CA VAL A 306 -2.14 -17.09 21.29
C VAL A 306 -2.15 -15.57 21.20
N ARG A 307 -3.31 -14.92 21.32
CA ARG A 307 -3.40 -13.45 21.40
C ARG A 307 -2.61 -12.90 22.59
N SER A 308 -2.69 -13.52 23.76
CA SER A 308 -1.91 -13.14 24.94
C SER A 308 -0.40 -13.28 24.69
N LEU A 309 0.06 -14.36 24.04
CA LEU A 309 1.48 -14.52 23.69
C LEU A 309 1.96 -13.39 22.76
N VAL A 310 1.15 -12.93 21.81
CA VAL A 310 1.50 -11.77 20.95
C VAL A 310 1.60 -10.50 21.79
N ALA A 311 0.66 -10.24 22.68
CA ALA A 311 0.68 -9.07 23.58
C ALA A 311 1.87 -9.10 24.55
N ASP A 312 2.19 -10.26 25.13
CA ASP A 312 3.35 -10.44 26.02
C ASP A 312 4.66 -10.15 25.29
N ARG A 313 4.76 -10.53 24.02
CA ARG A 313 5.93 -10.20 23.19
C ARG A 313 6.06 -8.70 22.98
N ALA A 314 4.96 -8.02 22.65
CA ALA A 314 4.93 -6.57 22.51
C ALA A 314 5.39 -5.85 23.78
N ALA A 315 4.91 -6.29 24.95
CA ALA A 315 5.34 -5.77 26.25
C ALA A 315 6.85 -5.96 26.52
N ARG A 316 7.48 -6.94 25.86
CA ARG A 316 8.92 -7.21 25.94
C ARG A 316 9.73 -6.56 24.82
N GLY A 317 9.11 -5.77 23.94
CA GLY A 317 9.75 -5.16 22.76
C GLY A 317 10.16 -6.17 21.68
N LEU A 318 9.54 -7.36 21.66
CA LEU A 318 9.79 -8.40 20.64
C LEU A 318 8.75 -8.31 19.53
N ALA A 319 9.17 -7.94 18.34
CA ALA A 319 8.29 -7.74 17.21
C ALA A 319 7.54 -9.02 16.80
N VAL A 320 6.24 -8.85 16.55
CA VAL A 320 5.41 -9.79 15.79
C VAL A 320 4.86 -9.05 14.58
N VAL A 321 4.99 -9.62 13.39
CA VAL A 321 4.38 -9.11 12.17
C VAL A 321 3.20 -10.00 11.81
N LEU A 322 2.01 -9.42 11.73
CA LEU A 322 0.78 -10.08 11.31
C LEU A 322 0.46 -9.64 9.89
N THR A 323 0.18 -10.58 8.99
CA THR A 323 0.00 -10.29 7.56
C THR A 323 -1.41 -10.63 7.04
N PRO A 324 -2.48 -10.11 7.66
CA PRO A 324 -3.83 -10.46 7.25
C PRO A 324 -4.21 -9.83 5.90
N HIS A 325 -4.87 -10.60 5.02
CA HIS A 325 -5.77 -10.03 4.02
C HIS A 325 -7.09 -9.61 4.67
N GLU A 326 -7.98 -8.90 3.96
CA GLU A 326 -9.22 -8.36 4.56
C GLU A 326 -10.07 -9.41 5.28
N GLY A 327 -10.22 -10.60 4.71
CA GLY A 327 -11.00 -11.66 5.36
C GLY A 327 -10.35 -12.24 6.62
N GLU A 328 -9.01 -12.25 6.71
CA GLU A 328 -8.27 -12.62 7.92
C GLU A 328 -8.32 -11.48 8.95
N PHE A 329 -8.24 -10.23 8.49
CA PHE A 329 -8.37 -9.05 9.32
C PHE A 329 -9.74 -8.99 10.00
N GLU A 330 -10.82 -9.23 9.25
CA GLU A 330 -12.17 -9.28 9.80
C GLU A 330 -12.36 -10.39 10.83
N ARG A 331 -11.70 -11.54 10.67
CA ARG A 331 -11.72 -12.62 11.67
C ARG A 331 -10.96 -12.26 12.95
N LEU A 332 -9.83 -11.53 12.83
CA LEU A 332 -9.04 -11.08 13.97
C LEU A 332 -9.70 -9.93 14.72
N TRP A 333 -10.29 -9.00 14.00
CA TRP A 333 -10.92 -7.78 14.53
C TRP A 333 -12.27 -7.50 13.85
N PRO A 334 -13.32 -8.23 14.23
CA PRO A 334 -14.64 -8.10 13.60
C PRO A 334 -15.17 -6.66 13.59
N GLY A 335 -15.58 -6.18 12.43
CA GLY A 335 -16.15 -4.85 12.21
C GLY A 335 -15.12 -3.72 12.15
N LEU A 336 -13.86 -3.93 12.54
CA LEU A 336 -12.88 -2.84 12.67
C LEU A 336 -12.62 -2.12 11.34
N LEU A 337 -12.54 -2.85 10.22
CA LEU A 337 -12.32 -2.24 8.90
C LEU A 337 -13.51 -1.37 8.46
N ARG A 338 -14.73 -1.81 8.74
CA ARG A 338 -15.95 -1.08 8.41
C ARG A 338 -16.15 0.15 9.30
N ASP A 339 -15.80 0.03 10.58
CA ASP A 339 -16.08 1.05 11.60
C ASP A 339 -14.95 2.09 11.74
N SER A 340 -13.88 1.95 10.93
CA SER A 340 -12.75 2.88 10.86
C SER A 340 -12.83 3.81 9.66
N ASP A 341 -12.17 4.97 9.77
CA ASP A 341 -12.01 5.93 8.67
C ASP A 341 -10.98 5.43 7.65
N GLY A 342 -11.31 4.32 6.95
CA GLY A 342 -10.48 3.72 5.92
C GLY A 342 -9.43 2.73 6.45
N ARG A 343 -8.66 2.17 5.50
CA ARG A 343 -7.71 1.07 5.72
C ARG A 343 -6.55 1.46 6.66
N LEU A 344 -6.06 2.69 6.56
CA LEU A 344 -4.97 3.19 7.39
C LEU A 344 -5.37 3.22 8.86
N ALA A 345 -6.49 3.85 9.19
CA ALA A 345 -7.00 3.93 10.56
C ALA A 345 -7.32 2.53 11.12
N ALA A 346 -7.87 1.63 10.30
CA ALA A 346 -8.12 0.25 10.70
C ALA A 346 -6.84 -0.50 11.04
N ALA A 347 -5.80 -0.41 10.20
CA ALA A 347 -4.52 -1.07 10.45
C ALA A 347 -3.82 -0.51 11.69
N GLN A 348 -3.83 0.80 11.88
CA GLN A 348 -3.28 1.46 13.08
C GLN A 348 -4.02 1.02 14.35
N ALA A 349 -5.36 0.97 14.33
CA ALA A 349 -6.16 0.50 15.45
C ALA A 349 -5.89 -0.99 15.77
N ALA A 350 -5.72 -1.83 14.76
CA ALA A 350 -5.37 -3.24 14.92
C ALA A 350 -3.95 -3.40 15.54
N ALA A 351 -2.98 -2.62 15.07
CA ALA A 351 -1.63 -2.59 15.62
C ALA A 351 -1.62 -2.14 17.09
N ALA A 352 -2.35 -1.08 17.43
CA ALA A 352 -2.48 -0.59 18.81
C ALA A 352 -3.13 -1.64 19.73
N ARG A 353 -4.16 -2.37 19.26
CA ARG A 353 -4.86 -3.41 20.03
C ARG A 353 -4.00 -4.66 20.27
N SER A 354 -3.19 -5.05 19.29
CA SER A 354 -2.39 -6.28 19.35
C SER A 354 -0.97 -6.07 19.86
N GLY A 355 -0.45 -4.84 19.79
CA GLY A 355 0.96 -4.53 20.01
C GLY A 355 1.87 -5.03 18.88
N ALA A 356 1.31 -5.57 17.80
CA ALA A 356 2.04 -6.12 16.67
C ALA A 356 2.20 -5.10 15.54
N ILE A 357 3.14 -5.37 14.63
CA ILE A 357 3.19 -4.75 13.31
C ILE A 357 2.14 -5.44 12.44
N VAL A 358 1.19 -4.69 11.90
CA VAL A 358 0.11 -5.22 11.07
C VAL A 358 0.35 -4.85 9.61
N VAL A 359 0.42 -5.85 8.74
CA VAL A 359 0.48 -5.71 7.28
C VAL A 359 -0.90 -6.06 6.73
N LEU A 360 -1.76 -5.07 6.56
CA LEU A 360 -3.09 -5.24 5.96
C LEU A 360 -2.94 -5.35 4.45
N LYS A 361 -2.90 -6.60 3.96
CA LYS A 361 -2.72 -6.92 2.53
C LYS A 361 -3.89 -6.43 1.68
N GLY A 362 -3.62 -6.03 0.45
CA GLY A 362 -4.59 -5.58 -0.55
C GLY A 362 -4.05 -4.45 -1.41
N PRO A 363 -4.88 -3.85 -2.27
CA PRO A 363 -4.49 -2.68 -3.05
C PRO A 363 -4.02 -1.56 -2.11
N GLY A 364 -2.79 -1.06 -2.30
CA GLY A 364 -2.18 -0.15 -1.34
C GLY A 364 -2.01 -0.81 0.04
N THR A 365 -1.22 -1.91 0.10
CA THR A 365 -0.95 -2.61 1.37
C THR A 365 -0.48 -1.63 2.45
N VAL A 366 -1.13 -1.65 3.60
CA VAL A 366 -0.81 -0.77 4.73
C VAL A 366 0.00 -1.54 5.76
N ILE A 367 1.11 -0.97 6.20
CA ILE A 367 1.93 -1.46 7.31
C ILE A 367 1.79 -0.46 8.46
N ALA A 368 1.34 -0.92 9.63
CA ALA A 368 1.16 -0.07 10.81
C ALA A 368 1.76 -0.72 12.06
N ALA A 369 2.34 0.09 12.93
CA ALA A 369 2.86 -0.32 14.21
C ALA A 369 2.11 0.34 15.38
N ALA A 370 2.24 -0.23 16.58
CA ALA A 370 1.52 0.22 17.76
C ALA A 370 1.91 1.63 18.23
N ASP A 371 3.09 2.12 17.86
CA ASP A 371 3.57 3.48 18.12
C ASP A 371 2.99 4.54 17.18
N GLY A 372 2.14 4.13 16.24
CA GLY A 372 1.49 4.99 15.23
C GLY A 372 2.25 5.11 13.93
N ALA A 373 3.49 4.60 13.83
CA ALA A 373 4.23 4.58 12.57
C ALA A 373 3.46 3.77 11.50
N ALA A 374 3.35 4.34 10.30
CA ALA A 374 2.65 3.68 9.21
C ALA A 374 3.34 3.90 7.86
N PHE A 375 3.22 2.88 7.01
CA PHE A 375 3.69 2.88 5.62
C PHE A 375 2.61 2.37 4.69
N VAL A 376 2.64 2.84 3.44
CA VAL A 376 1.81 2.32 2.35
C VAL A 376 2.71 1.85 1.23
N ASP A 377 2.44 0.65 0.73
CA ASP A 377 3.12 0.14 -0.44
C ASP A 377 2.53 0.72 -1.73
N ALA A 378 3.38 1.41 -2.49
CA ALA A 378 3.05 1.98 -3.80
C ALA A 378 3.44 1.06 -4.98
N GLU A 379 4.19 -0.03 -4.74
CA GLU A 379 4.69 -0.91 -5.80
C GLU A 379 3.73 -2.04 -6.16
N GLY A 380 2.97 -2.57 -5.19
CA GLY A 380 2.05 -3.70 -5.41
C GLY A 380 1.02 -3.42 -6.51
N THR A 381 0.76 -4.43 -7.35
CA THR A 381 -0.24 -4.42 -8.42
C THR A 381 -1.28 -5.50 -8.19
N ALA A 382 -2.38 -5.47 -8.97
CA ALA A 382 -3.41 -6.49 -8.94
C ALA A 382 -2.90 -7.89 -9.34
N ASP A 383 -1.77 -7.97 -10.04
CA ASP A 383 -1.12 -9.24 -10.44
C ASP A 383 -0.68 -10.08 -9.23
N LEU A 384 -0.48 -9.44 -8.07
CA LEU A 384 -0.23 -10.14 -6.80
C LEU A 384 -1.47 -10.81 -6.20
N GLY A 385 -2.65 -10.61 -6.78
CA GLY A 385 -3.91 -11.27 -6.38
C GLY A 385 -4.01 -12.74 -6.78
N VAL A 386 -2.91 -13.47 -6.74
CA VAL A 386 -2.80 -14.89 -7.09
C VAL A 386 -2.45 -15.76 -5.89
N ALA A 387 -2.85 -17.03 -5.93
CA ALA A 387 -2.50 -17.99 -4.88
C ALA A 387 -0.97 -18.15 -4.79
N GLY A 388 -0.44 -18.18 -3.56
CA GLY A 388 0.98 -18.32 -3.29
C GLY A 388 1.74 -17.00 -3.13
N SER A 389 1.18 -15.87 -3.55
CA SER A 389 1.78 -14.54 -3.36
C SER A 389 2.03 -14.21 -1.88
N GLY A 390 1.08 -14.55 -0.99
CA GLY A 390 1.24 -14.40 0.47
C GLY A 390 2.37 -15.27 1.03
N ASP A 391 2.53 -16.50 0.51
CA ASP A 391 3.61 -17.40 0.93
C ASP A 391 4.99 -16.81 0.58
N VAL A 392 5.10 -16.21 -0.61
CA VAL A 392 6.31 -15.45 -1.04
C VAL A 392 6.57 -14.29 -0.09
N LEU A 393 5.55 -13.50 0.25
CA LEU A 393 5.68 -12.38 1.19
C LEU A 393 6.18 -12.84 2.56
N THR A 394 5.65 -13.96 3.08
CA THR A 394 6.10 -14.52 4.36
C THR A 394 7.58 -14.86 4.34
N GLY A 395 8.08 -15.46 3.25
CA GLY A 395 9.50 -15.74 3.07
C GLY A 395 10.36 -14.48 3.03
N LEU A 396 9.97 -13.48 2.25
CA LEU A 396 10.67 -12.19 2.14
C LEU A 396 10.73 -11.47 3.50
N LEU A 397 9.59 -11.35 4.19
CA LEU A 397 9.52 -10.75 5.52
C LEU A 397 10.46 -11.43 6.51
N THR A 398 10.44 -12.78 6.53
CA THR A 398 11.28 -13.54 7.46
C THR A 398 12.77 -13.29 7.18
N ALA A 399 13.19 -13.24 5.92
CA ALA A 399 14.59 -13.04 5.55
C ALA A 399 15.06 -11.60 5.87
N VAL A 400 14.28 -10.56 5.50
CA VAL A 400 14.64 -9.16 5.81
C VAL A 400 14.72 -8.93 7.32
N LEU A 401 13.77 -9.47 8.09
CA LEU A 401 13.79 -9.36 9.55
C LEU A 401 14.96 -10.15 10.17
N ALA A 402 15.32 -11.29 9.59
CA ALA A 402 16.47 -12.07 10.05
C ALA A 402 17.78 -11.30 9.86
N GLU A 403 17.98 -10.67 8.72
CA GLU A 403 19.15 -9.85 8.44
C GLU A 403 19.17 -8.58 9.32
N ALA A 404 18.02 -7.89 9.45
CA ALA A 404 17.90 -6.72 10.32
C ALA A 404 18.26 -7.07 11.76
N TRP A 405 17.73 -8.18 12.29
CA TRP A 405 18.03 -8.65 13.63
C TRP A 405 19.50 -9.03 13.80
N ALA A 406 20.11 -9.72 12.88
CA ALA A 406 21.54 -10.06 12.90
C ALA A 406 22.43 -8.81 12.87
N ALA A 407 21.99 -7.76 12.15
CA ALA A 407 22.66 -6.46 12.09
C ALA A 407 22.46 -5.59 13.35
N GLY A 408 21.81 -6.10 14.40
CA GLY A 408 21.60 -5.37 15.67
C GLY A 408 20.39 -4.43 15.66
N ARG A 409 19.54 -4.44 14.63
CA ARG A 409 18.29 -3.67 14.61
C ARG A 409 17.27 -4.29 15.56
N ARG A 410 16.84 -3.55 16.58
CA ARG A 410 16.01 -4.08 17.67
C ARG A 410 14.76 -3.29 17.95
N SER A 411 14.71 -2.01 17.56
CA SER A 411 13.55 -1.18 17.80
C SER A 411 12.37 -1.57 16.92
N ILE A 412 11.17 -1.43 17.45
CA ILE A 412 9.93 -1.66 16.68
C ILE A 412 9.90 -0.77 15.44
N ALA A 413 10.34 0.48 15.55
CA ALA A 413 10.40 1.40 14.42
C ALA A 413 11.31 0.89 13.27
N GLU A 414 12.52 0.40 13.58
CA GLU A 414 13.41 -0.20 12.58
C GLU A 414 12.81 -1.46 11.96
N LEU A 415 12.21 -2.34 12.76
CA LEU A 415 11.59 -3.56 12.27
C LEU A 415 10.31 -3.31 11.47
N THR A 416 9.60 -2.21 11.77
CA THR A 416 8.45 -1.76 10.96
C THR A 416 8.92 -1.26 9.58
N GLU A 417 10.00 -0.48 9.52
CA GLU A 417 10.57 -0.04 8.25
C GLU A 417 11.14 -1.23 7.45
N ALA A 418 11.79 -2.19 8.09
CA ALA A 418 12.23 -3.45 7.48
C ALA A 418 11.05 -4.25 6.91
N THR A 419 9.94 -4.30 7.65
CA THR A 419 8.68 -4.92 7.19
C THR A 419 8.15 -4.21 5.94
N ALA A 420 8.12 -2.87 5.93
CA ALA A 420 7.70 -2.09 4.77
C ALA A 420 8.62 -2.31 3.56
N ALA A 421 9.94 -2.42 3.78
CA ALA A 421 10.90 -2.75 2.71
C ALA A 421 10.65 -4.13 2.10
N ALA A 422 10.34 -5.14 2.90
CA ALA A 422 9.98 -6.47 2.41
C ALA A 422 8.67 -6.46 1.60
N VAL A 423 7.67 -5.69 2.02
CA VAL A 423 6.40 -5.50 1.27
C VAL A 423 6.68 -4.78 -0.05
N TRP A 424 7.51 -3.76 -0.07
CA TRP A 424 7.92 -3.06 -1.28
C TRP A 424 8.63 -4.00 -2.27
N LEU A 425 9.57 -4.83 -1.79
CA LEU A 425 10.26 -5.83 -2.62
C LEU A 425 9.29 -6.83 -3.23
N HIS A 426 8.30 -7.28 -2.45
CA HIS A 426 7.24 -8.15 -2.93
C HIS A 426 6.41 -7.48 -4.02
N GLY A 427 5.99 -6.22 -3.81
CA GLY A 427 5.27 -5.41 -4.79
C GLY A 427 6.08 -5.25 -6.08
N ARG A 428 7.35 -4.91 -5.95
CA ARG A 428 8.27 -4.73 -7.09
C ARG A 428 8.51 -6.01 -7.87
N ALA A 429 8.67 -7.14 -7.17
CA ALA A 429 8.81 -8.45 -7.80
C ALA A 429 7.55 -8.83 -8.60
N GLY A 430 6.35 -8.61 -8.05
CA GLY A 430 5.09 -8.81 -8.76
C GLY A 430 5.01 -8.00 -10.03
N ARG A 431 5.38 -6.71 -9.97
CA ARG A 431 5.40 -5.80 -11.14
C ARG A 431 6.40 -6.22 -12.23
N ILE A 432 7.51 -6.86 -11.86
CA ILE A 432 8.51 -7.36 -12.82
C ILE A 432 8.05 -8.67 -13.46
N ALA A 433 7.31 -9.49 -12.71
CA ALA A 433 6.83 -10.79 -13.18
C ALA A 433 5.59 -10.71 -14.08
N ALA A 434 4.82 -9.62 -14.01
CA ALA A 434 3.67 -9.31 -14.87
C ALA A 434 4.13 -8.80 -16.24
#